data_f157f964b6d6eaff10adf3405ccfa07c
#
_entry.id   f157f964b6d6eaff10adf3405ccfa07c
#
_cell.length_a   1.000
_cell.length_b   1.000
_cell.length_c   1.000
_cell.angle_alpha   90.00
_cell.angle_beta   90.00
_cell.angle_gamma   90.00
#
_symmetry.space_group_name_H-M   'P 1'
#
loop_
_entity.id
_entity.type
_entity.pdbx_description
1 polymer ?
#
loop_
_entity_poly.entity_id
_entity_poly.type
_entity_poly.pdbx_seq_one_letter_code
_entity_poly.pdbx_strand_id
1 'polypeptide(L)'
;RLAKLCGAPFLKVEATKYTEVGYVGRDVESMIRDLMAVGYKMVKSEMQDDMRVKAEEKVEDALLDLLLPGSGKDTKKKKTFFGMGAPVQNPENLPAENEAEKSNMAETREKFRVMLREGKLEDRTVEVVASRGNKMPTFEIFAGGNMEDMESAMQGIATMLSGPRSSKKQVTVAEARKIILEEELDKMTDPDKVAEEARNRVQEMGIIFIDEIDKIAGKGSNSGGQDVSREGVQRDILPIVEGSNVNTKFGVIDTTHILFIAAGAFNVSKPSDLIPELQGRFPLRVELESLSAEDFKRILTEPKNALTKQYTSLLETENVTIKFTDEAIDRLSTLAADVNQKVENIGARRLHTIMETLLEDLSFEADAHAGETIEITASYVDEKLKDVVQNQDLSKYIL
;
A
#
# COMPACT_ATOMS: atom_id res chain seq x y z
N ARG A 1 13.50 4.80 2.69
CA ARG A 1 14.32 5.19 1.52
C ARG A 1 15.40 4.17 1.23
N LEU A 2 16.17 3.72 2.26
CA LEU A 2 17.17 2.66 2.14
C LEU A 2 16.56 1.38 1.55
N ALA A 3 15.46 0.89 2.13
CA ALA A 3 14.77 -0.31 1.67
C ALA A 3 14.37 -0.24 0.18
N LYS A 4 13.87 0.92 -0.28
CA LYS A 4 13.55 1.13 -1.71
C LYS A 4 14.78 1.10 -2.61
N LEU A 5 15.92 1.58 -2.14
CA LEU A 5 17.16 1.57 -2.92
C LEU A 5 17.74 0.15 -3.07
N CYS A 6 17.58 -0.67 -2.04
CA CYS A 6 18.07 -2.05 -2.04
C CYS A 6 17.03 -3.06 -2.55
N GLY A 7 15.81 -2.66 -2.89
CA GLY A 7 14.73 -3.60 -3.21
C GLY A 7 14.37 -4.52 -2.03
N ALA A 8 14.53 -4.04 -0.79
CA ALA A 8 14.30 -4.80 0.42
C ALA A 8 12.85 -4.70 0.90
N PRO A 9 12.21 -5.79 1.33
CA PRO A 9 10.92 -5.74 2.01
C PRO A 9 11.05 -4.92 3.30
N PHE A 10 10.15 -3.95 3.49
CA PHE A 10 10.17 -3.03 4.63
C PHE A 10 8.82 -2.97 5.30
N LEU A 11 8.82 -3.11 6.63
CA LEU A 11 7.64 -2.97 7.46
C LEU A 11 7.93 -2.00 8.61
N LYS A 12 7.04 -1.03 8.81
CA LYS A 12 7.02 -0.18 10.00
C LYS A 12 5.89 -0.65 10.92
N VAL A 13 6.22 -0.88 12.19
CA VAL A 13 5.26 -1.29 13.23
C VAL A 13 5.43 -0.39 14.45
N GLU A 14 4.39 -0.28 15.27
CA GLU A 14 4.42 0.41 16.55
C GLU A 14 4.42 -0.64 17.66
N ALA A 15 5.36 -0.55 18.60
CA ALA A 15 5.50 -1.51 19.70
C ALA A 15 4.22 -1.63 20.55
N THR A 16 3.47 -0.54 20.68
CA THR A 16 2.22 -0.44 21.45
C THR A 16 1.06 -1.26 20.87
N LYS A 17 1.14 -1.68 19.60
CA LYS A 17 0.09 -2.50 18.95
C LYS A 17 0.17 -3.98 19.32
N TYR A 18 1.26 -4.41 19.97
CA TYR A 18 1.47 -5.79 20.35
C TYR A 18 1.11 -6.03 21.79
N THR A 19 0.63 -7.23 22.07
CA THR A 19 0.25 -7.69 23.40
C THR A 19 0.99 -8.97 23.72
N GLU A 20 1.21 -9.22 25.01
CA GLU A 20 1.76 -10.47 25.51
C GLU A 20 0.92 -11.67 25.07
N VAL A 21 1.56 -12.80 24.80
CA VAL A 21 0.91 -14.05 24.38
C VAL A 21 -0.16 -14.46 25.40
N GLY A 22 -1.38 -14.68 24.91
CA GLY A 22 -2.54 -15.04 25.72
C GLY A 22 -3.49 -13.89 26.07
N TYR A 23 -3.15 -12.64 25.75
CA TYR A 23 -4.04 -11.49 25.86
C TYR A 23 -4.70 -11.11 24.54
N VAL A 24 -5.82 -10.39 24.61
CA VAL A 24 -6.51 -9.90 23.41
C VAL A 24 -5.68 -8.80 22.76
N GLY A 25 -5.19 -9.06 21.55
CA GLY A 25 -4.37 -8.12 20.79
C GLY A 25 -3.59 -8.82 19.68
N ARG A 26 -2.66 -8.10 19.05
CA ARG A 26 -1.82 -8.68 18.01
C ARG A 26 -0.61 -9.37 18.62
N ASP A 27 -0.37 -10.63 18.25
CA ASP A 27 0.85 -11.33 18.62
C ASP A 27 2.07 -10.73 17.89
N VAL A 28 3.24 -10.88 18.49
CA VAL A 28 4.50 -10.34 17.96
C VAL A 28 4.89 -10.99 16.63
N GLU A 29 4.60 -12.29 16.44
CA GLU A 29 4.89 -12.98 15.19
C GLU A 29 4.14 -12.39 13.99
N SER A 30 3.03 -11.68 14.24
CA SER A 30 2.26 -11.03 13.17
C SER A 30 3.09 -10.02 12.38
N MET A 31 4.15 -9.41 12.98
CA MET A 31 5.05 -8.51 12.24
C MET A 31 5.80 -9.25 11.12
N ILE A 32 6.18 -10.50 11.36
CA ILE A 32 6.87 -11.33 10.35
C ILE A 32 5.89 -11.76 9.27
N ARG A 33 4.65 -12.12 9.65
CA ARG A 33 3.59 -12.45 8.69
C ARG A 33 3.24 -11.26 7.80
N ASP A 34 3.19 -10.06 8.37
CA ASP A 34 2.95 -8.82 7.63
C ASP A 34 4.14 -8.47 6.71
N LEU A 35 5.40 -8.59 7.20
CA LEU A 35 6.59 -8.38 6.37
C LEU A 35 6.61 -9.34 5.18
N MET A 36 6.27 -10.61 5.40
CA MET A 36 6.17 -11.60 4.32
C MET A 36 5.08 -11.24 3.31
N ALA A 37 3.93 -10.72 3.76
CA ALA A 37 2.87 -10.26 2.86
C ALA A 37 3.31 -9.05 2.02
N VAL A 38 4.09 -8.13 2.60
CA VAL A 38 4.70 -6.99 1.88
C VAL A 38 5.73 -7.49 0.86
N GLY A 39 6.62 -8.41 1.25
CA GLY A 39 7.61 -9.01 0.37
C GLY A 39 6.97 -9.74 -0.82
N TYR A 40 5.93 -10.54 -0.57
CA TYR A 40 5.18 -11.23 -1.61
C TYR A 40 4.55 -10.26 -2.63
N LYS A 41 3.91 -9.20 -2.12
CA LYS A 41 3.32 -8.18 -3.00
C LYS A 41 4.36 -7.45 -3.83
N MET A 42 5.51 -7.15 -3.24
CA MET A 42 6.63 -6.47 -3.92
C MET A 42 7.19 -7.34 -5.05
N VAL A 43 7.55 -8.59 -4.76
CA VAL A 43 8.10 -9.54 -5.75
C VAL A 43 7.08 -9.84 -6.85
N LYS A 44 5.80 -10.02 -6.48
CA LYS A 44 4.72 -10.20 -7.45
C LYS A 44 4.64 -9.03 -8.43
N SER A 45 4.69 -7.79 -7.92
CA SER A 45 4.65 -6.59 -8.76
C SER A 45 5.85 -6.51 -9.70
N GLU A 46 7.06 -6.79 -9.22
CA GLU A 46 8.27 -6.81 -10.05
C GLU A 46 8.19 -7.85 -11.16
N MET A 47 7.79 -9.09 -10.83
CA MET A 47 7.64 -10.15 -11.82
C MET A 47 6.54 -9.83 -12.86
N GLN A 48 5.47 -9.15 -12.44
CA GLN A 48 4.40 -8.70 -13.34
C GLN A 48 4.89 -7.58 -14.26
N ASP A 49 5.69 -6.64 -13.75
CA ASP A 49 6.26 -5.55 -14.56
C ASP A 49 7.20 -6.09 -15.64
N ASP A 50 8.02 -7.10 -15.31
CA ASP A 50 8.90 -7.79 -16.29
C ASP A 50 8.12 -8.52 -17.39
N MET A 51 6.93 -9.01 -17.06
CA MET A 51 6.07 -9.74 -18.01
C MET A 51 5.08 -8.84 -18.75
N ARG A 52 5.00 -7.54 -18.39
CA ARG A 52 3.97 -6.63 -18.86
C ARG A 52 3.89 -6.51 -20.37
N VAL A 53 5.04 -6.38 -21.06
CA VAL A 53 5.09 -6.26 -22.52
C VAL A 53 4.47 -7.49 -23.20
N LYS A 54 4.80 -8.69 -22.71
CA LYS A 54 4.24 -9.94 -23.22
C LYS A 54 2.75 -10.12 -22.90
N ALA A 55 2.33 -9.60 -21.75
CA ALA A 55 0.93 -9.61 -21.36
C ALA A 55 0.11 -8.65 -22.24
N GLU A 56 0.63 -7.45 -22.54
CA GLU A 56 -0.02 -6.48 -23.42
C GLU A 56 -0.27 -7.03 -24.83
N GLU A 57 0.66 -7.81 -25.40
CA GLU A 57 0.44 -8.50 -26.68
C GLU A 57 -0.74 -9.49 -26.61
N LYS A 58 -0.84 -10.26 -25.52
CA LYS A 58 -1.96 -11.19 -25.31
C LYS A 58 -3.28 -10.48 -25.06
N VAL A 59 -3.26 -9.35 -24.35
CA VAL A 59 -4.43 -8.49 -24.12
C VAL A 59 -4.98 -7.98 -25.44
N GLU A 60 -4.09 -7.53 -26.34
CA GLU A 60 -4.48 -7.06 -27.67
C GLU A 60 -5.19 -8.17 -28.46
N ASP A 61 -4.64 -9.38 -28.46
CA ASP A 61 -5.27 -10.54 -29.12
C ASP A 61 -6.62 -10.91 -28.47
N ALA A 62 -6.71 -10.90 -27.13
CA ALA A 62 -7.96 -11.19 -26.41
C ALA A 62 -9.05 -10.14 -26.70
N LEU A 63 -8.71 -8.85 -26.74
CA LEU A 63 -9.64 -7.78 -27.10
C LEU A 63 -10.14 -7.92 -28.55
N LEU A 64 -9.26 -8.31 -29.46
CA LEU A 64 -9.63 -8.60 -30.86
C LEU A 64 -10.63 -9.76 -30.94
N ASP A 65 -10.44 -10.81 -30.13
CA ASP A 65 -11.37 -11.96 -30.09
C ASP A 65 -12.74 -11.57 -29.48
N LEU A 66 -12.79 -10.61 -28.55
CA LEU A 66 -14.04 -10.07 -28.02
C LEU A 66 -14.75 -9.15 -29.02
N LEU A 67 -14.02 -8.35 -29.79
CA LEU A 67 -14.56 -7.43 -30.79
C LEU A 67 -15.01 -8.12 -32.07
N LEU A 68 -14.37 -9.26 -32.43
CA LEU A 68 -14.61 -10.05 -33.64
C LEU A 68 -14.88 -11.52 -33.25
N PRO A 69 -16.06 -11.82 -32.67
CA PRO A 69 -16.38 -13.18 -32.27
C PRO A 69 -16.37 -14.12 -33.52
N GLY A 70 -15.50 -15.12 -33.48
CA GLY A 70 -15.30 -16.10 -34.58
C GLY A 70 -13.98 -15.97 -35.34
N SER A 71 -13.16 -14.96 -35.09
CA SER A 71 -11.85 -14.76 -35.75
C SER A 71 -10.66 -15.38 -34.98
N GLY A 72 -10.87 -15.93 -33.77
CA GLY A 72 -9.82 -16.47 -32.91
C GLY A 72 -9.26 -17.81 -33.38
N LYS A 73 -7.97 -18.03 -33.17
CA LYS A 73 -7.24 -19.27 -33.50
C LYS A 73 -7.73 -20.52 -32.73
N ASP A 74 -8.57 -20.34 -31.69
CA ASP A 74 -8.98 -21.39 -30.74
C ASP A 74 -10.38 -21.98 -30.96
N THR A 75 -10.96 -21.87 -32.17
CA THR A 75 -12.25 -22.50 -32.47
C THR A 75 -12.25 -24.04 -32.44
N LYS A 76 -11.09 -24.68 -32.19
CA LYS A 76 -10.98 -26.15 -32.17
C LYS A 76 -11.21 -26.84 -30.83
N LYS A 77 -11.48 -26.13 -29.70
CA LYS A 77 -11.59 -26.77 -28.35
C LYS A 77 -12.92 -26.63 -27.63
N LYS A 78 -14.02 -26.25 -28.27
CA LYS A 78 -15.35 -26.26 -27.64
C LYS A 78 -16.40 -27.12 -28.39
N LYS A 79 -16.03 -28.36 -28.73
CA LYS A 79 -17.01 -29.41 -28.99
C LYS A 79 -16.55 -30.66 -28.27
N THR A 80 -17.05 -30.87 -27.09
CA THR A 80 -17.45 -32.14 -26.49
C THR A 80 -17.54 -31.98 -25.00
N PHE A 81 -18.72 -31.86 -24.49
CA PHE A 81 -19.20 -32.65 -23.36
C PHE A 81 -20.66 -32.30 -23.05
N PHE A 82 -21.59 -32.92 -23.79
CA PHE A 82 -22.85 -33.36 -23.22
C PHE A 82 -23.30 -34.59 -24.03
N GLY A 83 -23.24 -35.73 -23.37
CA GLY A 83 -23.62 -36.98 -23.99
C GLY A 83 -25.13 -37.16 -24.00
N MET A 84 -25.63 -37.75 -25.01
CA MET A 84 -26.55 -38.91 -25.04
C MET A 84 -26.83 -39.30 -26.49
N GLY A 85 -26.63 -40.53 -26.76
CA GLY A 85 -26.64 -41.27 -27.95
C GLY A 85 -27.65 -40.91 -29.05
N ALA A 86 -27.11 -40.88 -30.29
CA ALA A 86 -27.79 -41.29 -31.51
C ALA A 86 -26.71 -41.56 -32.60
N PRO A 87 -26.97 -42.42 -33.61
CA PRO A 87 -25.93 -43.17 -34.29
C PRO A 87 -25.24 -42.42 -35.42
N VAL A 88 -24.01 -42.84 -35.60
CA VAL A 88 -23.04 -42.42 -36.65
C VAL A 88 -23.68 -42.47 -38.05
N GLN A 89 -23.66 -41.34 -38.74
CA GLN A 89 -23.67 -41.30 -40.19
C GLN A 89 -22.48 -40.53 -40.72
N ASN A 90 -21.82 -41.13 -41.70
CA ASN A 90 -20.62 -40.81 -42.49
C ASN A 90 -20.06 -39.38 -42.44
N PRO A 91 -18.70 -39.27 -42.36
CA PRO A 91 -17.97 -38.01 -42.44
C PRO A 91 -17.53 -37.67 -43.87
N GLU A 92 -18.48 -37.46 -44.78
CA GLU A 92 -18.20 -36.96 -46.13
C GLU A 92 -19.24 -35.88 -46.45
N ASN A 93 -19.00 -34.66 -45.98
CA ASN A 93 -19.46 -33.39 -46.53
C ASN A 93 -19.34 -32.29 -45.46
N LEU A 94 -18.12 -31.89 -45.15
CA LEU A 94 -17.83 -30.57 -44.55
C LEU A 94 -17.53 -29.63 -45.73
N PRO A 95 -18.25 -28.51 -45.89
CA PRO A 95 -17.89 -27.49 -46.87
C PRO A 95 -16.47 -27.03 -46.60
N ALA A 96 -15.62 -27.05 -47.62
CA ALA A 96 -14.30 -26.42 -47.58
C ALA A 96 -14.48 -24.95 -47.18
N GLU A 97 -14.02 -24.59 -45.97
CA GLU A 97 -13.94 -23.20 -45.58
C GLU A 97 -13.11 -22.44 -46.61
N ASN A 98 -13.75 -21.51 -47.32
CA ASN A 98 -13.15 -20.73 -48.38
C ASN A 98 -11.92 -19.97 -47.85
N GLU A 99 -10.74 -20.22 -48.47
CA GLU A 99 -9.49 -19.50 -48.18
C GLU A 99 -9.66 -17.97 -48.32
N ALA A 100 -10.58 -17.52 -49.17
CA ALA A 100 -10.96 -16.11 -49.34
C ALA A 100 -11.63 -15.50 -48.10
N GLU A 101 -12.43 -16.25 -47.34
CA GLU A 101 -13.05 -15.76 -46.10
C GLU A 101 -12.02 -15.66 -44.96
N LYS A 102 -11.05 -16.55 -44.91
CA LYS A 102 -9.93 -16.47 -43.95
C LYS A 102 -9.01 -15.27 -44.21
N SER A 103 -8.75 -14.94 -45.48
CA SER A 103 -7.97 -13.78 -45.88
C SER A 103 -8.68 -12.45 -45.49
N ASN A 104 -9.97 -12.34 -45.79
CA ASN A 104 -10.76 -11.16 -45.47
C ASN A 104 -10.90 -10.95 -43.93
N MET A 105 -10.98 -12.04 -43.15
CA MET A 105 -11.01 -11.99 -41.69
C MET A 105 -9.67 -11.55 -41.09
N ALA A 106 -8.56 -11.99 -41.67
CA ALA A 106 -7.23 -11.60 -41.24
C ALA A 106 -6.98 -10.08 -41.48
N GLU A 107 -7.38 -9.58 -42.66
CA GLU A 107 -7.28 -8.14 -42.95
C GLU A 107 -8.16 -7.28 -42.01
N THR A 108 -9.37 -7.75 -41.73
CA THR A 108 -10.28 -7.08 -40.81
C THR A 108 -9.69 -7.04 -39.40
N ARG A 109 -9.12 -8.17 -38.93
CA ARG A 109 -8.47 -8.25 -37.62
C ARG A 109 -7.29 -7.25 -37.50
N GLU A 110 -6.49 -7.13 -38.59
CA GLU A 110 -5.37 -6.18 -38.59
C GLU A 110 -5.83 -4.74 -38.59
N LYS A 111 -6.90 -4.37 -39.30
CA LYS A 111 -7.52 -3.04 -39.23
C LYS A 111 -8.02 -2.72 -37.82
N PHE A 112 -8.68 -3.66 -37.15
CA PHE A 112 -9.11 -3.47 -35.76
C PHE A 112 -7.92 -3.36 -34.80
N ARG A 113 -6.83 -4.06 -35.04
CA ARG A 113 -5.58 -3.96 -34.26
C ARG A 113 -5.00 -2.54 -34.35
N VAL A 114 -4.92 -1.98 -35.53
CA VAL A 114 -4.48 -0.59 -35.73
C VAL A 114 -5.39 0.39 -35.01
N MET A 115 -6.72 0.23 -35.13
CA MET A 115 -7.69 1.09 -34.44
C MET A 115 -7.60 0.99 -32.92
N LEU A 116 -7.30 -0.20 -32.37
CA LEU A 116 -7.05 -0.42 -30.93
C LEU A 116 -5.80 0.30 -30.45
N ARG A 117 -4.73 0.27 -31.25
CA ARG A 117 -3.46 0.98 -30.95
C ARG A 117 -3.63 2.50 -31.03
N GLU A 118 -4.47 2.97 -31.95
CA GLU A 118 -4.80 4.39 -32.09
C GLU A 118 -5.83 4.90 -31.07
N GLY A 119 -6.35 4.02 -30.19
CA GLY A 119 -7.33 4.38 -29.16
C GLY A 119 -8.74 4.70 -29.68
N LYS A 120 -9.04 4.42 -30.96
CA LYS A 120 -10.34 4.76 -31.58
C LYS A 120 -11.50 3.87 -31.14
N LEU A 121 -11.22 2.78 -30.42
CA LEU A 121 -12.20 1.78 -29.98
C LEU A 121 -12.40 1.76 -28.46
N GLU A 122 -11.78 2.68 -27.71
CA GLU A 122 -11.77 2.68 -26.24
C GLU A 122 -13.19 2.81 -25.62
N ASP A 123 -14.09 3.55 -26.27
CA ASP A 123 -15.47 3.79 -25.81
C ASP A 123 -16.44 2.65 -26.21
N ARG A 124 -16.02 1.71 -27.04
CA ARG A 124 -16.86 0.56 -27.41
C ARG A 124 -17.08 -0.36 -26.24
N THR A 125 -18.33 -0.88 -26.11
CA THR A 125 -18.67 -1.86 -25.09
C THR A 125 -18.41 -3.28 -25.57
N VAL A 126 -17.79 -4.09 -24.71
CA VAL A 126 -17.53 -5.52 -24.91
C VAL A 126 -18.03 -6.31 -23.69
N GLU A 127 -18.39 -7.57 -23.91
CA GLU A 127 -18.72 -8.48 -22.82
C GLU A 127 -17.45 -9.15 -22.31
N VAL A 128 -17.01 -8.82 -21.10
CA VAL A 128 -15.96 -9.52 -20.40
C VAL A 128 -16.54 -10.50 -19.41
N VAL A 129 -16.07 -11.71 -19.43
CA VAL A 129 -16.33 -12.71 -18.39
C VAL A 129 -15.36 -12.41 -17.26
N ALA A 130 -15.77 -11.60 -16.30
CA ALA A 130 -14.97 -11.37 -15.12
C ALA A 130 -14.88 -12.70 -14.34
N SER A 131 -13.77 -13.38 -14.46
CA SER A 131 -13.40 -14.45 -13.55
C SER A 131 -13.10 -13.76 -12.21
N ARG A 132 -14.09 -13.72 -11.31
CA ARG A 132 -13.80 -13.42 -9.91
C ARG A 132 -12.85 -14.51 -9.48
N GLY A 133 -11.55 -14.18 -9.46
CA GLY A 133 -10.56 -15.05 -8.84
C GLY A 133 -11.13 -15.47 -7.50
N ASN A 134 -11.10 -16.76 -7.25
CA ASN A 134 -11.52 -17.40 -6.02
C ASN A 134 -10.67 -16.81 -4.87
N LYS A 135 -10.96 -15.58 -4.44
CA LYS A 135 -10.66 -15.15 -3.09
C LYS A 135 -11.63 -15.96 -2.24
N MET A 136 -11.21 -17.19 -1.91
CA MET A 136 -11.85 -17.90 -0.81
C MET A 136 -11.88 -16.91 0.36
N PRO A 137 -13.05 -16.54 0.87
CA PRO A 137 -13.09 -15.91 2.17
C PRO A 137 -12.40 -16.91 3.10
N THR A 138 -11.30 -16.52 3.71
CA THR A 138 -10.66 -17.28 4.77
C THR A 138 -11.69 -17.31 5.89
N PHE A 139 -12.47 -18.38 5.97
CA PHE A 139 -13.31 -18.65 7.10
C PHE A 139 -12.37 -18.99 8.26
N GLU A 140 -12.00 -18.00 9.04
CA GLU A 140 -11.64 -18.24 10.41
C GLU A 140 -12.92 -18.74 11.09
N ILE A 141 -12.98 -20.06 11.28
CA ILE A 141 -14.00 -20.69 12.10
C ILE A 141 -13.70 -20.25 13.53
N PHE A 142 -14.25 -19.11 13.91
CA PHE A 142 -14.34 -18.71 15.31
C PHE A 142 -15.36 -19.65 15.95
N ALA A 143 -14.87 -20.61 16.72
CA ALA A 143 -15.68 -21.47 17.57
C ALA A 143 -16.24 -20.66 18.75
N GLY A 144 -17.31 -19.88 18.49
CA GLY A 144 -18.02 -19.09 19.49
C GLY A 144 -19.36 -18.66 18.89
N GLY A 145 -20.37 -19.53 19.01
CA GLY A 145 -21.58 -19.45 18.23
C GLY A 145 -22.50 -18.28 18.54
N ASN A 146 -22.89 -17.59 17.48
CA ASN A 146 -24.17 -16.89 17.40
C ASN A 146 -24.92 -17.37 16.14
N MET A 147 -26.23 -17.51 16.24
CA MET A 147 -27.12 -18.12 15.22
C MET A 147 -27.12 -17.30 13.90
N GLU A 148 -26.78 -16.01 13.93
CA GLU A 148 -26.64 -15.12 12.76
C GLU A 148 -25.39 -15.44 11.92
N ASP A 149 -24.29 -15.92 12.56
CA ASP A 149 -23.08 -16.33 11.86
C ASP A 149 -23.26 -17.65 11.11
N MET A 150 -24.19 -18.52 11.56
CA MET A 150 -24.51 -19.77 10.91
C MET A 150 -25.34 -19.56 9.63
N GLU A 151 -26.16 -18.52 9.59
CA GLU A 151 -26.95 -18.17 8.40
C GLU A 151 -26.07 -17.58 7.29
N SER A 152 -25.08 -16.75 7.62
CA SER A 152 -24.08 -16.25 6.69
C SER A 152 -23.13 -17.33 6.19
N ALA A 153 -22.76 -18.31 7.05
CA ALA A 153 -21.98 -19.47 6.66
C ALA A 153 -22.76 -20.40 5.71
N MET A 154 -24.06 -20.59 5.95
CA MET A 154 -24.92 -21.41 5.11
C MET A 154 -25.19 -20.75 3.74
N GLN A 155 -25.26 -19.42 3.69
CA GLN A 155 -25.36 -18.63 2.45
C GLN A 155 -24.05 -18.69 1.65
N GLY A 156 -22.89 -18.74 2.32
CA GLY A 156 -21.58 -18.97 1.72
C GLY A 156 -21.46 -20.36 1.08
N ILE A 157 -21.93 -21.40 1.77
CA ILE A 157 -21.96 -22.78 1.27
C ILE A 157 -22.91 -22.93 0.09
N ALA A 158 -24.08 -22.30 0.14
CA ALA A 158 -25.05 -22.30 -0.98
C ALA A 158 -24.49 -21.62 -2.23
N THR A 159 -23.68 -20.55 -2.06
CA THR A 159 -22.98 -19.86 -3.15
C THR A 159 -21.86 -20.75 -3.74
N MET A 160 -21.24 -21.59 -2.92
CA MET A 160 -20.19 -22.54 -3.31
C MET A 160 -20.75 -23.74 -4.10
N LEU A 161 -21.94 -24.23 -3.71
CA LEU A 161 -22.63 -25.32 -4.43
C LEU A 161 -23.25 -24.88 -5.75
N SER A 162 -23.54 -23.59 -5.94
CA SER A 162 -24.13 -23.07 -7.18
C SER A 162 -23.13 -22.91 -8.33
N GLY A 163 -21.86 -23.28 -8.15
CA GLY A 163 -20.79 -23.22 -9.16
C GLY A 163 -20.36 -21.79 -9.49
N PRO A 164 -19.22 -21.60 -10.16
CA PRO A 164 -18.72 -20.28 -10.52
C PRO A 164 -19.69 -19.61 -11.50
N ARG A 165 -20.59 -18.76 -11.02
CA ARG A 165 -21.33 -17.85 -11.87
C ARG A 165 -20.36 -16.83 -12.44
N SER A 166 -19.79 -17.11 -13.60
CA SER A 166 -19.11 -16.12 -14.42
C SER A 166 -20.15 -15.04 -14.77
N SER A 167 -20.14 -13.93 -14.07
CA SER A 167 -21.01 -12.82 -14.40
C SER A 167 -20.42 -12.13 -15.64
N LYS A 168 -21.11 -12.24 -16.76
CA LYS A 168 -20.83 -11.45 -17.95
C LYS A 168 -21.13 -9.98 -17.60
N LYS A 169 -20.10 -9.14 -17.68
CA LYS A 169 -20.24 -7.70 -17.45
C LYS A 169 -19.95 -6.98 -18.77
N GLN A 170 -20.85 -6.07 -19.14
CA GLN A 170 -20.59 -5.15 -20.24
C GLN A 170 -19.74 -4.00 -19.71
N VAL A 171 -18.57 -3.80 -20.31
CA VAL A 171 -17.59 -2.77 -19.95
C VAL A 171 -17.05 -2.13 -21.21
N THR A 172 -16.47 -0.95 -21.10
CA THR A 172 -15.76 -0.32 -22.22
C THR A 172 -14.47 -1.07 -22.54
N VAL A 173 -13.96 -0.93 -23.76
CA VAL A 173 -12.67 -1.53 -24.17
C VAL A 173 -11.54 -1.06 -23.26
N ALA A 174 -11.56 0.21 -22.83
CA ALA A 174 -10.59 0.74 -21.89
C ALA A 174 -10.59 0.01 -20.54
N GLU A 175 -11.79 -0.30 -20.00
CA GLU A 175 -11.93 -1.08 -18.77
C GLU A 175 -11.60 -2.56 -18.99
N ALA A 176 -12.05 -3.13 -20.11
CA ALA A 176 -11.76 -4.51 -20.50
C ALA A 176 -10.24 -4.75 -20.61
N ARG A 177 -9.50 -3.81 -21.19
CA ARG A 177 -8.04 -3.84 -21.28
C ARG A 177 -7.39 -3.98 -19.91
N LYS A 178 -7.83 -3.22 -18.92
CA LYS A 178 -7.29 -3.29 -17.54
C LYS A 178 -7.59 -4.64 -16.88
N ILE A 179 -8.84 -5.13 -17.02
CA ILE A 179 -9.27 -6.39 -16.43
C ILE A 179 -8.49 -7.57 -17.05
N ILE A 180 -8.40 -7.62 -18.38
CA ILE A 180 -7.72 -8.71 -19.09
C ILE A 180 -6.22 -8.65 -18.80
N LEU A 181 -5.61 -7.46 -18.71
CA LEU A 181 -4.19 -7.32 -18.38
C LEU A 181 -3.89 -7.91 -16.99
N GLU A 182 -4.71 -7.57 -15.99
CA GLU A 182 -4.56 -8.12 -14.63
C GLU A 182 -4.71 -9.65 -14.64
N GLU A 183 -5.71 -10.18 -15.36
CA GLU A 183 -5.90 -11.63 -15.49
C GLU A 183 -4.75 -12.34 -16.21
N GLU A 184 -4.21 -11.76 -17.29
CA GLU A 184 -3.10 -12.36 -18.03
C GLU A 184 -1.80 -12.29 -17.23
N LEU A 185 -1.53 -11.19 -16.54
CA LEU A 185 -0.40 -11.09 -15.63
C LEU A 185 -0.49 -12.12 -14.50
N ASP A 186 -1.67 -12.30 -13.90
CA ASP A 186 -1.89 -13.30 -12.85
C ASP A 186 -1.72 -14.75 -13.39
N LYS A 187 -2.17 -15.04 -14.61
CA LYS A 187 -1.96 -16.37 -15.26
C LYS A 187 -0.50 -16.63 -15.61
N MET A 188 0.25 -15.58 -15.96
CA MET A 188 1.67 -15.69 -16.32
C MET A 188 2.59 -15.76 -15.13
N THR A 189 2.12 -15.29 -13.97
CA THR A 189 2.89 -15.27 -12.72
C THR A 189 2.65 -16.57 -11.96
N ASP A 190 3.72 -17.32 -11.70
CA ASP A 190 3.69 -18.54 -10.90
C ASP A 190 3.68 -18.18 -9.41
N PRO A 191 2.60 -18.43 -8.64
CA PRO A 191 2.50 -18.06 -7.24
C PRO A 191 3.56 -18.71 -6.35
N ASP A 192 4.00 -19.93 -6.70
CA ASP A 192 4.98 -20.67 -5.89
C ASP A 192 6.37 -20.06 -6.06
N LYS A 193 6.74 -19.64 -7.28
CA LYS A 193 8.00 -18.91 -7.54
C LYS A 193 8.00 -17.54 -6.85
N VAL A 194 6.88 -16.84 -6.89
CA VAL A 194 6.74 -15.56 -6.16
C VAL A 194 6.94 -15.77 -4.66
N ALA A 195 6.32 -16.82 -4.09
CA ALA A 195 6.44 -17.11 -2.68
C ALA A 195 7.87 -17.50 -2.27
N GLU A 196 8.57 -18.28 -3.10
CA GLU A 196 9.95 -18.68 -2.87
C GLU A 196 10.90 -17.48 -2.90
N GLU A 197 10.84 -16.67 -3.95
CA GLU A 197 11.66 -15.47 -4.08
C GLU A 197 11.36 -14.44 -2.97
N ALA A 198 10.08 -14.23 -2.66
CA ALA A 198 9.68 -13.33 -1.57
C ALA A 198 10.20 -13.80 -0.21
N ARG A 199 10.17 -15.10 0.05
CA ARG A 199 10.70 -15.72 1.27
C ARG A 199 12.20 -15.48 1.39
N ASN A 200 12.95 -15.74 0.31
CA ASN A 200 14.40 -15.51 0.29
C ASN A 200 14.72 -14.02 0.55
N ARG A 201 14.04 -13.09 -0.12
CA ARG A 201 14.27 -11.65 0.10
C ARG A 201 13.88 -11.19 1.50
N VAL A 202 12.80 -11.70 2.07
CA VAL A 202 12.38 -11.38 3.44
C VAL A 202 13.42 -11.86 4.44
N GLN A 203 13.91 -13.09 4.29
CA GLN A 203 14.91 -13.67 5.20
C GLN A 203 16.26 -12.94 5.10
N GLU A 204 16.74 -12.64 3.88
CA GLU A 204 18.10 -12.11 3.67
C GLU A 204 18.17 -10.57 3.71
N MET A 205 17.09 -9.87 3.37
CA MET A 205 17.07 -8.42 3.16
C MET A 205 15.95 -7.70 3.91
N GLY A 206 15.10 -8.44 4.63
CA GLY A 206 13.94 -7.88 5.33
C GLY A 206 14.35 -6.82 6.36
N ILE A 207 13.58 -5.74 6.44
CA ILE A 207 13.81 -4.66 7.41
C ILE A 207 12.51 -4.41 8.18
N ILE A 208 12.56 -4.51 9.51
CA ILE A 208 11.48 -4.15 10.41
C ILE A 208 11.88 -2.93 11.23
N PHE A 209 11.07 -1.89 11.15
CA PHE A 209 11.21 -0.69 11.96
C PHE A 209 10.16 -0.70 13.07
N ILE A 210 10.61 -0.82 14.32
CA ILE A 210 9.76 -0.84 15.51
C ILE A 210 9.76 0.58 16.11
N ASP A 211 8.65 1.29 15.93
CA ASP A 211 8.46 2.64 16.49
C ASP A 211 7.87 2.57 17.91
N GLU A 212 8.06 3.63 18.67
CA GLU A 212 7.54 3.78 20.03
C GLU A 212 8.00 2.69 21.03
N ILE A 213 9.24 2.18 20.87
CA ILE A 213 9.79 1.15 21.76
C ILE A 213 9.89 1.64 23.21
N ASP A 214 10.00 2.95 23.42
CA ASP A 214 10.00 3.58 24.74
C ASP A 214 8.70 3.38 25.53
N LYS A 215 7.59 3.15 24.86
CA LYS A 215 6.28 2.94 25.50
C LYS A 215 6.15 1.56 26.16
N ILE A 216 6.93 0.60 25.69
CA ILE A 216 7.01 -0.73 26.34
C ILE A 216 8.21 -0.83 27.30
N ALA A 217 9.06 0.20 27.38
CA ALA A 217 10.14 0.28 28.37
C ALA A 217 9.59 0.66 29.76
N GLY A 218 10.19 0.14 30.79
CA GLY A 218 9.88 0.42 32.17
C GLY A 218 9.11 -0.68 32.90
N LYS A 219 9.28 -0.71 34.21
CA LYS A 219 8.57 -1.64 35.12
C LYS A 219 7.13 -1.17 35.25
N GLY A 220 6.18 -2.05 34.97
CA GLY A 220 4.76 -1.79 35.17
C GLY A 220 4.53 -1.23 36.57
N SER A 221 3.85 -0.09 36.70
CA SER A 221 3.46 0.45 38.01
C SER A 221 2.47 -0.53 38.63
N ASN A 222 2.68 -0.82 39.92
CA ASN A 222 1.85 -1.69 40.78
C ASN A 222 0.42 -1.17 41.02
N SER A 223 -0.31 -0.71 40.04
CA SER A 223 -1.74 -0.43 40.15
C SER A 223 -2.52 -1.60 39.55
N GLY A 224 -3.18 -2.35 40.44
CA GLY A 224 -3.84 -3.64 40.19
C GLY A 224 -5.01 -3.60 39.19
N GLY A 225 -4.71 -3.34 37.94
CA GLY A 225 -5.58 -3.55 36.78
C GLY A 225 -4.92 -4.52 35.82
N GLN A 226 -5.70 -5.19 34.98
CA GLN A 226 -5.26 -6.11 33.91
C GLN A 226 -4.41 -5.35 32.85
N ASP A 227 -3.33 -4.69 33.26
CA ASP A 227 -2.39 -4.10 32.31
C ASP A 227 -1.56 -5.20 31.68
N VAL A 228 -1.66 -5.30 30.36
CA VAL A 228 -0.75 -6.06 29.51
C VAL A 228 0.66 -5.75 29.97
N SER A 229 1.40 -6.78 30.41
CA SER A 229 2.74 -6.58 30.93
C SER A 229 3.63 -6.02 29.82
N ARG A 230 4.07 -4.78 29.94
CA ARG A 230 5.03 -4.16 29.01
C ARG A 230 6.30 -4.99 28.88
N GLU A 231 6.72 -5.61 29.97
CA GLU A 231 7.84 -6.54 30.01
C GLU A 231 7.55 -7.84 29.23
N GLY A 232 6.29 -8.34 29.26
CA GLY A 232 5.86 -9.48 28.48
C GLY A 232 6.02 -9.26 26.98
N VAL A 233 5.60 -8.10 26.48
CA VAL A 233 5.79 -7.75 25.05
C VAL A 233 7.27 -7.71 24.68
N GLN A 234 8.16 -7.19 25.54
CA GLN A 234 9.59 -7.21 25.30
C GLN A 234 10.15 -8.64 25.23
N ARG A 235 9.67 -9.53 26.12
CA ARG A 235 10.06 -10.94 26.12
C ARG A 235 9.56 -11.70 24.89
N ASP A 236 8.39 -11.34 24.37
CA ASP A 236 7.84 -11.94 23.15
C ASP A 236 8.55 -11.44 21.88
N ILE A 237 9.05 -10.19 21.86
CA ILE A 237 9.85 -9.64 20.77
C ILE A 237 11.23 -10.32 20.72
N LEU A 238 11.79 -10.71 21.87
CA LEU A 238 13.16 -11.19 21.98
C LEU A 238 13.46 -12.40 21.06
N PRO A 239 12.68 -13.49 21.04
CA PRO A 239 12.93 -14.61 20.14
C PRO A 239 12.94 -14.21 18.66
N ILE A 240 12.09 -13.26 18.29
CA ILE A 240 12.00 -12.77 16.92
C ILE A 240 13.26 -12.01 16.49
N VAL A 241 13.81 -11.20 17.40
CA VAL A 241 15.05 -10.44 17.15
C VAL A 241 16.28 -11.32 17.27
N GLU A 242 16.23 -12.37 18.07
CA GLU A 242 17.34 -13.35 18.24
C GLU A 242 17.49 -14.31 17.05
N GLY A 243 16.42 -14.53 16.33
CA GLY A 243 16.31 -15.50 15.25
C GLY A 243 15.42 -16.66 15.64
N SER A 244 14.29 -16.77 14.99
CA SER A 244 13.30 -17.82 15.19
C SER A 244 12.58 -18.14 13.89
N ASN A 245 11.94 -19.31 13.85
CA ASN A 245 11.13 -19.76 12.73
C ASN A 245 9.67 -19.37 12.94
N VAL A 246 9.14 -18.52 12.08
CA VAL A 246 7.76 -18.06 12.12
C VAL A 246 6.95 -18.65 10.99
N ASN A 247 5.82 -19.28 11.32
CA ASN A 247 4.91 -19.85 10.33
C ASN A 247 4.08 -18.75 9.65
N THR A 248 4.11 -18.75 8.32
CA THR A 248 3.30 -17.85 7.49
C THR A 248 2.50 -18.65 6.47
N LYS A 249 1.51 -18.00 5.83
CA LYS A 249 0.75 -18.63 4.73
C LYS A 249 1.59 -18.92 3.48
N PHE A 250 2.81 -18.39 3.41
CA PHE A 250 3.76 -18.61 2.31
C PHE A 250 4.93 -19.54 2.71
N GLY A 251 4.84 -20.18 3.85
CA GLY A 251 5.88 -21.03 4.41
C GLY A 251 6.52 -20.47 5.67
N VAL A 252 7.53 -21.17 6.17
CA VAL A 252 8.29 -20.79 7.36
C VAL A 252 9.32 -19.71 7.00
N ILE A 253 9.43 -18.68 7.83
CA ILE A 253 10.40 -17.59 7.73
C ILE A 253 11.38 -17.69 8.88
N ASP A 254 12.65 -17.77 8.59
CA ASP A 254 13.73 -17.61 9.56
C ASP A 254 14.04 -16.11 9.71
N THR A 255 14.01 -15.60 10.94
CA THR A 255 14.21 -14.19 11.24
C THR A 255 15.67 -13.81 11.51
N THR A 256 16.60 -14.74 11.43
CA THR A 256 18.02 -14.58 11.84
C THR A 256 18.72 -13.42 11.12
N HIS A 257 18.43 -13.19 9.83
CA HIS A 257 19.09 -12.15 9.02
C HIS A 257 18.21 -10.92 8.77
N ILE A 258 17.02 -10.84 9.37
CA ILE A 258 16.16 -9.66 9.28
C ILE A 258 16.78 -8.52 10.09
N LEU A 259 16.88 -7.34 9.48
CA LEU A 259 17.35 -6.14 10.15
C LEU A 259 16.22 -5.52 10.99
N PHE A 260 16.44 -5.45 12.31
CA PHE A 260 15.53 -4.77 13.23
C PHE A 260 16.09 -3.40 13.61
N ILE A 261 15.27 -2.36 13.48
CA ILE A 261 15.59 -0.98 13.89
C ILE A 261 14.50 -0.54 14.86
N ALA A 262 14.89 -0.25 16.11
CA ALA A 262 13.95 0.27 17.11
C ALA A 262 14.13 1.78 17.27
N ALA A 263 13.02 2.50 17.44
CA ALA A 263 13.02 3.94 17.69
C ALA A 263 12.04 4.27 18.84
N GLY A 264 12.38 5.29 19.62
CA GLY A 264 11.56 5.81 20.70
C GLY A 264 12.02 7.19 21.12
N ALA A 265 11.14 8.00 21.66
CA ALA A 265 11.44 9.32 22.12
C ALA A 265 12.19 9.33 23.47
N PHE A 266 11.96 8.31 24.31
CA PHE A 266 12.59 8.14 25.63
C PHE A 266 12.51 9.38 26.55
N ASN A 267 11.42 10.17 26.44
CA ASN A 267 11.23 11.38 27.27
C ASN A 267 10.99 11.04 28.74
N VAL A 268 10.30 9.93 29.04
CA VAL A 268 9.94 9.48 30.39
C VAL A 268 10.78 8.27 30.82
N SER A 269 11.03 7.36 29.91
CA SER A 269 11.85 6.16 30.10
C SER A 269 13.24 6.36 29.48
N LYS A 270 14.17 5.47 29.78
CA LYS A 270 15.51 5.44 29.19
C LYS A 270 15.70 4.13 28.40
N PRO A 271 16.60 4.09 27.43
CA PRO A 271 16.97 2.83 26.77
C PRO A 271 17.42 1.72 27.74
N SER A 272 17.97 2.12 28.91
CA SER A 272 18.35 1.20 29.99
C SER A 272 17.18 0.60 30.77
N ASP A 273 15.95 1.07 30.54
CA ASP A 273 14.75 0.53 31.19
C ASP A 273 14.11 -0.60 30.38
N LEU A 274 14.63 -0.89 29.17
CA LEU A 274 14.36 -2.12 28.46
C LEU A 274 15.02 -3.31 29.19
N ILE A 275 14.47 -4.53 29.01
CA ILE A 275 15.09 -5.73 29.57
C ILE A 275 16.52 -5.90 29.06
N PRO A 276 17.47 -6.37 29.89
CA PRO A 276 18.90 -6.45 29.51
C PRO A 276 19.14 -7.27 28.25
N GLU A 277 18.39 -8.33 28.04
CA GLU A 277 18.48 -9.21 26.90
C GLU A 277 18.17 -8.45 25.60
N LEU A 278 17.09 -7.64 25.59
CA LEU A 278 16.72 -6.85 24.44
C LEU A 278 17.73 -5.73 24.16
N GLN A 279 18.28 -5.11 25.22
CA GLN A 279 19.35 -4.12 25.06
C GLN A 279 20.58 -4.72 24.37
N GLY A 280 20.92 -5.99 24.65
CA GLY A 280 22.01 -6.70 24.00
C GLY A 280 21.79 -6.95 22.51
N ARG A 281 20.53 -7.01 22.06
CA ARG A 281 20.15 -7.20 20.65
C ARG A 281 20.07 -5.91 19.85
N PHE A 282 20.01 -4.74 20.52
CA PHE A 282 20.13 -3.41 19.94
C PHE A 282 21.42 -2.71 20.41
N PRO A 283 22.61 -3.22 20.03
CA PRO A 283 23.88 -2.72 20.56
C PRO A 283 24.25 -1.33 19.99
N LEU A 284 23.78 -1.02 18.78
CA LEU A 284 24.04 0.27 18.15
C LEU A 284 22.98 1.27 18.56
N ARG A 285 23.42 2.36 19.17
CA ARG A 285 22.54 3.45 19.59
C ARG A 285 22.90 4.73 18.85
N VAL A 286 21.90 5.38 18.31
CA VAL A 286 22.01 6.66 17.62
C VAL A 286 21.04 7.63 18.27
N GLU A 287 21.55 8.74 18.75
CA GLU A 287 20.75 9.86 19.24
C GLU A 287 20.59 10.87 18.11
N LEU A 288 19.32 11.26 17.85
CA LEU A 288 19.02 12.26 16.84
C LEU A 288 19.10 13.65 17.47
N GLU A 289 19.84 14.55 16.82
CA GLU A 289 19.95 15.94 17.23
C GLU A 289 18.67 16.71 16.96
N SER A 290 18.44 17.78 17.75
CA SER A 290 17.34 18.72 17.50
C SER A 290 17.56 19.46 16.19
N LEU A 291 16.49 19.73 15.45
CA LEU A 291 16.54 20.45 14.19
C LEU A 291 16.85 21.93 14.43
N SER A 292 17.82 22.46 13.70
CA SER A 292 18.17 23.88 13.65
C SER A 292 17.23 24.65 12.69
N ALA A 293 17.26 25.99 12.74
CA ALA A 293 16.53 26.81 11.77
C ALA A 293 17.00 26.54 10.32
N GLU A 294 18.28 26.24 10.11
CA GLU A 294 18.82 25.89 8.80
C GLU A 294 18.28 24.54 8.30
N ASP A 295 18.13 23.55 9.19
CA ASP A 295 17.52 22.28 8.86
C ASP A 295 16.03 22.43 8.48
N PHE A 296 15.30 23.27 9.21
CA PHE A 296 13.91 23.58 8.87
C PHE A 296 13.79 24.26 7.51
N LYS A 297 14.69 25.20 7.16
CA LYS A 297 14.75 25.83 5.85
C LYS A 297 14.97 24.80 4.75
N ARG A 298 15.91 23.87 4.95
CA ARG A 298 16.17 22.78 4.00
C ARG A 298 14.95 21.87 3.85
N ILE A 299 14.24 21.54 4.93
CA ILE A 299 13.03 20.71 4.90
C ILE A 299 11.90 21.41 4.13
N LEU A 300 11.79 22.74 4.23
CA LEU A 300 10.78 23.53 3.50
C LEU A 300 11.06 23.66 2.00
N THR A 301 12.32 23.55 1.55
CA THR A 301 12.72 23.89 0.18
C THR A 301 13.24 22.73 -0.66
N GLU A 302 14.14 21.88 -0.10
CA GLU A 302 14.87 20.87 -0.88
C GLU A 302 14.04 19.65 -1.33
N PRO A 303 13.18 19.04 -0.48
CA PRO A 303 12.47 17.82 -0.87
C PRO A 303 11.57 18.04 -2.09
N LYS A 304 11.41 16.97 -2.90
CA LYS A 304 10.42 17.00 -4.00
C LYS A 304 9.02 17.31 -3.50
N ASN A 305 8.70 16.79 -2.29
CA ASN A 305 7.42 16.99 -1.60
C ASN A 305 7.60 17.97 -0.43
N ALA A 306 8.33 19.07 -0.63
CA ALA A 306 8.42 20.11 0.39
C ALA A 306 7.03 20.67 0.74
N LEU A 307 6.79 21.03 2.01
CA LEU A 307 5.49 21.54 2.45
C LEU A 307 5.05 22.78 1.66
N THR A 308 5.95 23.69 1.37
CA THR A 308 5.67 24.84 0.53
C THR A 308 5.07 24.46 -0.82
N LYS A 309 5.65 23.43 -1.48
CA LYS A 309 5.15 22.92 -2.77
C LYS A 309 3.81 22.21 -2.64
N GLN A 310 3.60 21.47 -1.53
CA GLN A 310 2.33 20.79 -1.29
C GLN A 310 1.17 21.79 -1.14
N TYR A 311 1.36 22.83 -0.32
CA TYR A 311 0.33 23.87 -0.14
C TYR A 311 0.14 24.72 -1.39
N THR A 312 1.20 25.01 -2.15
CA THR A 312 1.06 25.67 -3.45
C THR A 312 0.18 24.85 -4.40
N SER A 313 0.48 23.56 -4.56
CA SER A 313 -0.33 22.68 -5.42
C SER A 313 -1.76 22.47 -4.89
N LEU A 314 -1.97 22.49 -3.58
CA LEU A 314 -3.30 22.40 -2.98
C LEU A 314 -4.16 23.63 -3.37
N LEU A 315 -3.64 24.84 -3.16
CA LEU A 315 -4.36 26.07 -3.48
C LEU A 315 -4.49 26.33 -5.00
N GLU A 316 -3.58 25.79 -5.80
CA GLU A 316 -3.72 25.79 -7.27
C GLU A 316 -4.98 25.04 -7.74
N THR A 317 -5.49 24.07 -6.99
CA THR A 317 -6.76 23.38 -7.32
C THR A 317 -7.97 24.32 -7.27
N GLU A 318 -7.88 25.36 -6.43
CA GLU A 318 -8.88 26.43 -6.30
C GLU A 318 -8.52 27.67 -7.13
N ASN A 319 -7.57 27.55 -8.06
CA ASN A 319 -7.04 28.63 -8.89
C ASN A 319 -6.38 29.78 -8.11
N VAL A 320 -5.87 29.54 -6.91
CA VAL A 320 -5.09 30.49 -6.13
C VAL A 320 -3.62 30.12 -6.23
N THR A 321 -2.78 31.07 -6.65
CA THR A 321 -1.33 30.87 -6.72
C THR A 321 -0.66 31.52 -5.52
N ILE A 322 0.05 30.73 -4.69
CA ILE A 322 0.84 31.29 -3.60
C ILE A 322 2.34 31.22 -3.91
N LYS A 323 3.07 32.25 -3.49
CA LYS A 323 4.52 32.32 -3.61
C LYS A 323 5.13 32.69 -2.26
N PHE A 324 6.06 31.87 -1.80
CA PHE A 324 6.82 32.16 -0.58
C PHE A 324 8.09 32.94 -0.94
N THR A 325 8.30 34.07 -0.26
CA THR A 325 9.59 34.77 -0.38
C THR A 325 10.66 34.06 0.45
N ASP A 326 11.93 34.28 0.11
CA ASP A 326 13.04 33.68 0.87
C ASP A 326 13.04 34.15 2.32
N GLU A 327 12.68 35.45 2.56
CA GLU A 327 12.56 36.00 3.91
C GLU A 327 11.42 35.31 4.70
N ALA A 328 10.32 34.98 4.05
CA ALA A 328 9.23 34.24 4.70
C ALA A 328 9.66 32.82 5.12
N ILE A 329 10.39 32.14 4.25
CA ILE A 329 10.94 30.80 4.54
C ILE A 329 11.93 30.87 5.70
N ASP A 330 12.82 31.86 5.72
CA ASP A 330 13.77 32.08 6.81
C ASP A 330 13.03 32.38 8.12
N ARG A 331 11.99 33.21 8.06
CA ARG A 331 11.18 33.52 9.23
C ARG A 331 10.42 32.33 9.80
N LEU A 332 9.77 31.53 8.91
CA LEU A 332 9.10 30.27 9.29
C LEU A 332 10.08 29.28 9.93
N SER A 333 11.26 29.15 9.36
CA SER A 333 12.30 28.24 9.86
C SER A 333 12.78 28.64 11.25
N THR A 334 13.00 29.93 11.47
CA THR A 334 13.39 30.48 12.78
C THR A 334 12.30 30.26 13.81
N LEU A 335 11.04 30.57 13.47
CA LEU A 335 9.90 30.38 14.36
C LEU A 335 9.72 28.90 14.74
N ALA A 336 9.87 27.98 13.76
CA ALA A 336 9.75 26.55 14.04
C ALA A 336 10.84 26.06 15.02
N ALA A 337 12.07 26.52 14.85
CA ALA A 337 13.16 26.20 15.76
C ALA A 337 12.93 26.77 17.15
N ASP A 338 12.53 28.03 17.26
CA ASP A 338 12.24 28.71 18.52
C ASP A 338 11.11 28.04 19.31
N VAL A 339 10.02 27.68 18.63
CA VAL A 339 8.89 27.00 19.26
C VAL A 339 9.27 25.60 19.73
N ASN A 340 10.04 24.83 18.93
CA ASN A 340 10.54 23.53 19.36
C ASN A 340 11.50 23.58 20.56
N GLN A 341 12.22 24.69 20.75
CA GLN A 341 13.07 24.88 21.92
C GLN A 341 12.29 25.28 23.17
N LYS A 342 11.21 26.07 23.01
CA LYS A 342 10.44 26.63 24.13
C LYS A 342 9.33 25.73 24.64
N VAL A 343 8.84 24.85 23.77
CA VAL A 343 7.76 23.90 24.04
C VAL A 343 8.28 22.47 23.84
N GLU A 344 7.41 21.50 23.73
CA GLU A 344 7.80 20.12 23.42
C GLU A 344 8.40 20.03 22.00
N ASN A 345 9.58 19.40 21.90
CA ASN A 345 10.25 19.21 20.64
C ASN A 345 9.59 18.06 19.85
N ILE A 346 8.73 18.41 18.90
CA ILE A 346 8.08 17.45 17.99
C ILE A 346 8.76 17.35 16.61
N GLY A 347 9.96 17.92 16.49
CA GLY A 347 10.76 17.90 15.27
C GLY A 347 10.07 18.58 14.10
N ALA A 348 10.20 17.99 12.90
CA ALA A 348 9.65 18.55 11.66
C ALA A 348 8.10 18.59 11.61
N ARG A 349 7.40 17.87 12.49
CA ARG A 349 5.93 17.96 12.60
C ARG A 349 5.47 19.37 12.92
N ARG A 350 6.29 20.14 13.63
CA ARG A 350 6.02 21.54 13.93
C ARG A 350 5.75 22.40 12.68
N LEU A 351 6.42 22.08 11.57
CA LEU A 351 6.20 22.81 10.32
C LEU A 351 4.78 22.62 9.77
N HIS A 352 4.18 21.43 9.92
CA HIS A 352 2.80 21.22 9.49
C HIS A 352 1.84 22.11 10.25
N THR A 353 1.94 22.12 11.59
CA THR A 353 1.09 22.98 12.44
C THR A 353 1.25 24.48 12.11
N ILE A 354 2.51 24.93 11.94
CA ILE A 354 2.79 26.32 11.58
C ILE A 354 2.22 26.67 10.20
N MET A 355 2.37 25.80 9.21
CA MET A 355 1.85 26.03 7.87
C MET A 355 0.32 25.99 7.83
N GLU A 356 -0.32 25.09 8.57
CA GLU A 356 -1.77 25.04 8.71
C GLU A 356 -2.31 26.36 9.28
N THR A 357 -1.76 26.82 10.40
CA THR A 357 -2.17 28.11 11.01
C THR A 357 -1.89 29.29 10.11
N LEU A 358 -0.74 29.30 9.41
CA LEU A 358 -0.38 30.39 8.48
C LEU A 358 -1.37 30.55 7.33
N LEU A 359 -1.84 29.42 6.80
CA LEU A 359 -2.66 29.37 5.59
C LEU A 359 -4.14 29.07 5.86
N GLU A 360 -4.57 29.01 7.14
CA GLU A 360 -5.94 28.68 7.55
C GLU A 360 -6.96 29.57 6.87
N ASP A 361 -6.85 30.89 7.06
CA ASP A 361 -7.79 31.86 6.48
C ASP A 361 -7.77 31.83 4.95
N LEU A 362 -6.57 31.77 4.37
CA LEU A 362 -6.40 31.71 2.92
C LEU A 362 -6.99 30.43 2.31
N SER A 363 -6.86 29.30 3.02
CA SER A 363 -7.45 28.03 2.56
C SER A 363 -8.97 28.04 2.70
N PHE A 364 -9.50 28.71 3.73
CA PHE A 364 -10.95 28.81 3.95
C PHE A 364 -11.61 29.77 2.95
N GLU A 365 -10.94 30.87 2.60
CA GLU A 365 -11.43 31.89 1.69
C GLU A 365 -10.89 31.74 0.24
N ALA A 366 -10.38 30.54 -0.12
CA ALA A 366 -9.72 30.30 -1.41
C ALA A 366 -10.62 30.67 -2.60
N ASP A 367 -11.92 30.39 -2.52
CA ASP A 367 -12.90 30.75 -3.56
C ASP A 367 -12.95 32.26 -3.85
N ALA A 368 -12.79 33.09 -2.80
CA ALA A 368 -12.81 34.55 -2.93
C ALA A 368 -11.56 35.11 -3.62
N HIS A 369 -10.45 34.36 -3.55
CA HIS A 369 -9.15 34.73 -4.12
C HIS A 369 -8.83 34.01 -5.43
N ALA A 370 -9.81 33.36 -6.06
CA ALA A 370 -9.62 32.61 -7.29
C ALA A 370 -9.05 33.50 -8.42
N GLY A 371 -7.94 33.10 -9.01
CA GLY A 371 -7.21 33.84 -10.06
C GLY A 371 -6.19 34.84 -9.54
N GLU A 372 -6.03 34.98 -8.22
CA GLU A 372 -5.03 35.85 -7.62
C GLU A 372 -3.69 35.15 -7.39
N THR A 373 -2.63 35.96 -7.37
CA THR A 373 -1.31 35.50 -6.90
C THR A 373 -1.00 36.18 -5.58
N ILE A 374 -0.91 35.42 -4.51
CA ILE A 374 -0.66 35.91 -3.16
C ILE A 374 0.79 35.64 -2.78
N GLU A 375 1.49 36.68 -2.38
CA GLU A 375 2.87 36.57 -1.95
C GLU A 375 2.94 36.49 -0.41
N ILE A 376 3.47 35.38 0.09
CA ILE A 376 3.70 35.17 1.50
C ILE A 376 5.03 35.79 1.88
N THR A 377 4.97 36.93 2.59
CA THR A 377 6.14 37.70 3.03
C THR A 377 6.45 37.42 4.50
N ALA A 378 7.63 37.82 4.99
CA ALA A 378 7.98 37.74 6.41
C ALA A 378 6.98 38.50 7.31
N SER A 379 6.47 39.65 6.86
CA SER A 379 5.46 40.43 7.58
C SER A 379 4.14 39.67 7.69
N TYR A 380 3.72 38.98 6.65
CA TYR A 380 2.52 38.13 6.65
C TYR A 380 2.68 36.98 7.66
N VAL A 381 3.86 36.35 7.69
CA VAL A 381 4.19 35.29 8.67
C VAL A 381 4.11 35.82 10.10
N ASP A 382 4.71 36.98 10.37
CA ASP A 382 4.70 37.58 11.73
C ASP A 382 3.29 37.98 12.16
N GLU A 383 2.45 38.49 11.28
CA GLU A 383 1.07 38.87 11.58
C GLU A 383 0.21 37.65 11.92
N LYS A 384 0.21 36.63 11.07
CA LYS A 384 -0.64 35.44 11.22
C LYS A 384 -0.19 34.53 12.36
N LEU A 385 1.11 34.47 12.66
CA LEU A 385 1.65 33.61 13.71
C LEU A 385 1.92 34.35 15.03
N LYS A 386 1.50 35.61 15.16
CA LYS A 386 1.72 36.43 16.36
C LYS A 386 1.19 35.78 17.64
N ASP A 387 0.01 35.18 17.57
CA ASP A 387 -0.64 34.52 18.69
C ASP A 387 0.04 33.19 19.04
N VAL A 388 0.58 32.46 18.07
CA VAL A 388 1.35 31.23 18.28
C VAL A 388 2.65 31.52 19.02
N VAL A 389 3.26 32.68 18.77
CA VAL A 389 4.53 33.09 19.39
C VAL A 389 4.32 33.66 20.79
N GLN A 390 3.21 34.41 21.03
CA GLN A 390 2.97 35.12 22.29
C GLN A 390 2.27 34.30 23.37
N ASN A 391 1.41 33.34 22.99
CA ASN A 391 0.65 32.52 23.91
C ASN A 391 1.29 31.14 24.11
N GLN A 392 2.10 31.00 25.15
CA GLN A 392 2.65 29.70 25.59
C GLN A 392 1.56 28.67 25.93
N ASP A 393 0.37 29.09 26.30
CA ASP A 393 -0.77 28.22 26.59
C ASP A 393 -1.49 27.75 25.34
N LEU A 394 -1.60 28.57 24.30
CA LEU A 394 -2.19 28.17 23.03
C LEU A 394 -1.29 27.20 22.24
N SER A 395 0.02 27.31 22.37
CA SER A 395 0.96 26.36 21.73
C SER A 395 0.81 24.91 22.23
N LYS A 396 0.15 24.68 23.37
CA LYS A 396 -0.22 23.36 23.89
C LYS A 396 -1.50 22.79 23.26
N TYR A 397 -2.34 23.64 22.68
CA TYR A 397 -3.62 23.25 22.07
C TYR A 397 -3.54 23.13 20.54
N ILE A 398 -2.46 23.61 19.92
CA ILE A 398 -2.18 23.46 18.50
C ILE A 398 -1.32 22.19 18.32
N LEU A 399 -1.88 21.05 18.65
CA LEU A 399 -1.33 19.71 18.43
C LEU A 399 -2.25 18.94 17.53
#